data_ff7e27e4fb24ba439bc53a1cddc68b4f
#
_entry.id   ff7e27e4fb24ba439bc53a1cddc68b4f
#
_cell.length_a   1.000
_cell.length_b   1.000
_cell.length_c   1.000
_cell.angle_alpha   90.00
_cell.angle_beta   90.00
_cell.angle_gamma   90.00
#
_symmetry.space_group_name_H-M   'P 1'
#
loop_
_entity.id
_entity.type
_entity.pdbx_description
1 polymer ?
#
loop_
_entity_poly.entity_id
_entity_poly.type
_entity_poly.pdbx_seq_one_letter_code
_entity_poly.pdbx_strand_id
1 'polypeptide(L)'
;MKARISLLLLIVILAACGNTRKARGPFEVWERTVITMNSGIMYVFVTGDRRDSVELRTPCKDLSDEELRSDLYEMLANKLVYTVNAPQQGGVGIAAPQVGIHRRVVAVQRLDKEGEPFEVYPNIRILEYLGDTVRGREGCLSIPGKRGIVPRREGVVISWTDPETLETRQEEIHGFTAVIFQHEIDHLDGILYIDRADSVWTDQAWLDERLPYAQVGDYDRPDWLSGGGY
;
A
#
# COMPACT_ATOMS: atom_id res chain seq x y z
N MET A 1 68.79 24.49 -31.96
CA MET A 1 68.02 23.30 -31.59
C MET A 1 66.95 23.72 -30.59
N LYS A 2 65.67 23.81 -31.02
CA LYS A 2 64.54 24.20 -30.16
C LYS A 2 63.72 22.93 -29.84
N ALA A 3 63.75 22.51 -28.58
CA ALA A 3 62.97 21.39 -28.09
C ALA A 3 61.49 21.80 -27.96
N ARG A 4 60.61 21.11 -28.66
CA ARG A 4 59.16 21.24 -28.51
C ARG A 4 58.71 20.29 -27.41
N ILE A 5 58.25 20.84 -26.32
CA ILE A 5 57.56 20.07 -25.25
C ILE A 5 56.13 19.94 -25.65
N SER A 6 55.72 18.70 -26.01
CA SER A 6 54.30 18.34 -26.23
C SER A 6 53.62 18.09 -24.90
N LEU A 7 52.69 18.96 -24.54
CA LEU A 7 51.84 18.81 -23.38
C LEU A 7 50.68 17.86 -23.74
N LEU A 8 50.76 16.62 -23.27
CA LEU A 8 49.63 15.67 -23.35
C LEU A 8 48.58 16.05 -22.29
N LEU A 9 47.48 16.57 -22.77
CA LEU A 9 46.29 16.83 -21.93
C LEU A 9 45.59 15.51 -21.65
N LEU A 10 45.72 14.96 -20.44
CA LEU A 10 45.00 13.76 -19.98
C LEU A 10 43.61 14.20 -19.61
N ILE A 11 42.61 13.95 -20.49
CA ILE A 11 41.20 14.15 -20.19
C ILE A 11 40.74 12.96 -19.33
N VAL A 12 40.63 13.17 -18.03
CA VAL A 12 39.99 12.24 -17.11
C VAL A 12 38.49 12.39 -17.31
N ILE A 13 37.87 11.47 -18.04
CA ILE A 13 36.42 11.33 -18.11
C ILE A 13 35.98 10.68 -16.78
N LEU A 14 35.55 11.49 -15.85
CA LEU A 14 34.79 11.04 -14.68
C LEU A 14 33.45 10.51 -15.21
N ALA A 15 33.38 9.20 -15.39
CA ALA A 15 32.09 8.52 -15.54
C ALA A 15 31.34 8.66 -14.22
N ALA A 16 30.54 9.70 -14.09
CA ALA A 16 29.51 9.78 -13.07
C ALA A 16 28.57 8.58 -13.30
N CYS A 17 28.74 7.51 -12.52
CA CYS A 17 27.70 6.51 -12.34
C CYS A 17 26.51 7.21 -11.65
N GLY A 18 25.80 7.99 -12.43
CA GLY A 18 24.46 8.43 -12.09
C GLY A 18 23.60 7.18 -11.97
N ASN A 19 23.23 6.86 -10.75
CA ASN A 19 22.18 5.92 -10.46
C ASN A 19 20.90 6.55 -11.05
N THR A 20 20.68 6.37 -12.35
CA THR A 20 19.46 6.76 -13.02
C THR A 20 18.36 5.87 -12.43
N ARG A 21 17.71 6.36 -11.35
CA ARG A 21 16.39 5.85 -11.01
C ARG A 21 15.60 5.87 -12.31
N LYS A 22 15.30 4.69 -12.86
CA LYS A 22 14.44 4.55 -14.03
C LYS A 22 13.24 5.43 -13.78
N ALA A 23 12.99 6.41 -14.64
CA ALA A 23 11.81 7.26 -14.59
C ALA A 23 10.60 6.33 -14.49
N ARG A 24 9.94 6.37 -13.35
CA ARG A 24 8.77 5.56 -13.08
C ARG A 24 7.68 6.16 -13.94
N GLY A 25 7.10 5.36 -14.84
CA GLY A 25 6.09 5.84 -15.78
C GLY A 25 4.82 6.32 -15.04
N PRO A 26 3.99 7.13 -15.71
CA PRO A 26 2.71 7.58 -15.16
C PRO A 26 1.82 6.37 -14.82
N PHE A 27 0.77 6.61 -14.01
CA PHE A 27 -0.26 5.59 -13.75
C PHE A 27 -0.65 4.86 -15.03
N GLU A 28 -0.67 3.54 -14.98
CA GLU A 28 -1.08 2.69 -16.10
C GLU A 28 -2.52 2.99 -16.51
N VAL A 29 -2.87 2.73 -17.77
CA VAL A 29 -4.22 3.03 -18.29
C VAL A 29 -5.31 2.41 -17.43
N TRP A 30 -5.12 1.17 -17.00
CA TRP A 30 -6.06 0.45 -16.16
C TRP A 30 -6.13 1.04 -14.73
N GLU A 31 -4.99 1.46 -14.13
CA GLU A 31 -4.98 2.15 -12.84
C GLU A 31 -5.79 3.46 -12.91
N ARG A 32 -5.61 4.24 -13.98
CA ARG A 32 -6.41 5.45 -14.23
C ARG A 32 -7.90 5.12 -14.27
N THR A 33 -8.26 4.05 -14.99
CA THR A 33 -9.64 3.60 -15.11
C THR A 33 -10.20 3.25 -13.73
N VAL A 34 -9.49 2.43 -12.94
CA VAL A 34 -9.90 2.07 -11.57
C VAL A 34 -10.10 3.31 -10.68
N ILE A 35 -9.13 4.23 -10.74
CA ILE A 35 -9.18 5.45 -9.92
C ILE A 35 -10.33 6.36 -10.33
N THR A 36 -10.61 6.51 -11.63
CA THR A 36 -11.63 7.45 -12.14
C THR A 36 -13.04 6.86 -12.22
N MET A 37 -13.16 5.55 -12.38
CA MET A 37 -14.47 4.88 -12.35
C MET A 37 -14.97 4.78 -10.92
N ASN A 38 -16.26 5.06 -10.75
CA ASN A 38 -17.02 5.05 -9.50
C ASN A 38 -16.82 6.26 -8.58
N SER A 39 -17.94 6.79 -8.17
CA SER A 39 -18.05 7.94 -7.25
C SER A 39 -17.96 7.55 -5.77
N GLY A 40 -17.59 6.30 -5.44
CA GLY A 40 -17.74 5.81 -4.08
C GLY A 40 -16.68 4.80 -3.62
N ILE A 41 -17.15 3.79 -2.93
CA ILE A 41 -16.35 2.70 -2.37
C ILE A 41 -15.70 1.91 -3.51
N MET A 42 -14.40 1.67 -3.43
CA MET A 42 -13.68 0.83 -4.39
C MET A 42 -13.94 -0.65 -4.11
N TYR A 43 -13.91 -1.47 -5.17
CA TYR A 43 -13.94 -2.92 -5.02
C TYR A 43 -12.70 -3.39 -4.26
N VAL A 44 -12.89 -4.15 -3.17
CA VAL A 44 -11.80 -4.74 -2.40
C VAL A 44 -11.54 -6.15 -2.87
N PHE A 45 -10.33 -6.42 -3.35
CA PHE A 45 -9.88 -7.72 -3.80
C PHE A 45 -9.84 -8.73 -2.65
N VAL A 46 -10.26 -9.97 -2.91
CA VAL A 46 -10.36 -11.02 -1.90
C VAL A 46 -9.60 -12.29 -2.30
N THR A 47 -8.99 -12.95 -1.33
CA THR A 47 -8.25 -14.21 -1.57
C THR A 47 -9.14 -15.38 -2.02
N GLY A 48 -10.46 -15.27 -1.86
CA GLY A 48 -11.42 -16.25 -2.36
C GLY A 48 -11.56 -16.25 -3.89
N ASP A 49 -11.25 -15.16 -4.57
CA ASP A 49 -11.13 -15.09 -6.02
C ASP A 49 -9.67 -15.34 -6.44
N ARG A 50 -9.47 -16.21 -7.45
CA ARG A 50 -8.12 -16.59 -7.90
C ARG A 50 -7.36 -15.42 -8.54
N ARG A 51 -8.05 -14.54 -9.26
CA ARG A 51 -7.44 -13.40 -9.95
C ARG A 51 -7.07 -12.33 -8.93
N ASP A 52 -8.00 -12.00 -8.03
CA ASP A 52 -7.75 -11.08 -6.93
C ASP A 52 -6.58 -11.54 -6.07
N SER A 53 -6.48 -12.84 -5.82
CA SER A 53 -5.38 -13.43 -5.04
C SER A 53 -4.02 -13.23 -5.71
N VAL A 54 -3.92 -13.24 -7.04
CA VAL A 54 -2.69 -12.93 -7.78
C VAL A 54 -2.33 -11.46 -7.62
N GLU A 55 -3.30 -10.58 -7.78
CA GLU A 55 -3.11 -9.13 -7.64
C GLU A 55 -2.65 -8.76 -6.22
N LEU A 56 -3.27 -9.34 -5.18
CA LEU A 56 -2.90 -9.15 -3.78
C LEU A 56 -1.47 -9.61 -3.46
N ARG A 57 -0.89 -10.47 -4.29
CA ARG A 57 0.49 -10.99 -4.14
C ARG A 57 1.52 -10.24 -4.98
N THR A 58 1.08 -9.25 -5.75
CA THR A 58 1.98 -8.49 -6.64
C THR A 58 2.64 -7.34 -5.88
N PRO A 59 3.99 -7.29 -5.81
CA PRO A 59 4.67 -6.19 -5.13
C PRO A 59 4.42 -4.84 -5.80
N CYS A 60 4.25 -3.81 -4.98
CA CYS A 60 3.93 -2.46 -5.41
C CYS A 60 5.16 -1.63 -5.79
N LYS A 61 4.96 -0.72 -6.74
CA LYS A 61 5.94 0.29 -7.15
C LYS A 61 5.75 1.58 -6.35
N ASP A 62 6.82 2.37 -6.21
CA ASP A 62 6.68 3.74 -5.72
C ASP A 62 5.96 4.62 -6.75
N LEU A 63 5.32 5.67 -6.26
CA LEU A 63 4.87 6.80 -7.05
C LEU A 63 6.05 7.70 -7.42
N SER A 64 6.06 8.22 -8.65
CA SER A 64 6.97 9.30 -9.05
C SER A 64 6.50 10.65 -8.49
N ASP A 65 7.37 11.65 -8.54
CA ASP A 65 7.04 13.01 -8.15
C ASP A 65 5.89 13.60 -8.99
N GLU A 66 5.83 13.24 -10.29
CA GLU A 66 4.74 13.63 -11.19
C GLU A 66 3.41 12.99 -10.78
N GLU A 67 3.44 11.69 -10.44
CA GLU A 67 2.24 10.98 -9.98
C GLU A 67 1.73 11.53 -8.65
N LEU A 68 2.63 11.84 -7.70
CA LEU A 68 2.27 12.42 -6.41
C LEU A 68 1.58 13.78 -6.52
N ARG A 69 1.94 14.58 -7.53
CA ARG A 69 1.33 15.90 -7.79
C ARG A 69 0.09 15.85 -8.68
N SER A 70 -0.33 14.66 -9.09
CA SER A 70 -1.47 14.52 -10.00
C SER A 70 -2.81 14.44 -9.25
N ASP A 71 -3.88 14.92 -9.89
CA ASP A 71 -5.25 14.75 -9.39
C ASP A 71 -5.62 13.27 -9.19
N LEU A 72 -4.96 12.37 -9.93
CA LEU A 72 -5.18 10.92 -9.78
C LEU A 72 -4.69 10.38 -8.44
N TYR A 73 -3.55 10.89 -7.94
CA TYR A 73 -3.08 10.51 -6.61
C TYR A 73 -4.04 11.04 -5.53
N GLU A 74 -4.44 12.29 -5.61
CA GLU A 74 -5.39 12.88 -4.67
C GLU A 74 -6.71 12.09 -4.66
N MET A 75 -7.21 11.75 -5.86
CA MET A 75 -8.41 10.95 -6.00
C MET A 75 -8.24 9.55 -5.41
N LEU A 76 -7.10 8.88 -5.64
CA LEU A 76 -6.79 7.58 -5.06
C LEU A 76 -6.74 7.66 -3.53
N ALA A 77 -6.03 8.65 -2.97
CA ALA A 77 -5.90 8.86 -1.54
C ALA A 77 -7.28 9.01 -0.87
N ASN A 78 -8.12 9.88 -1.42
CA ASN A 78 -9.49 10.12 -0.93
C ASN A 78 -10.36 8.86 -1.02
N LYS A 79 -10.24 8.09 -2.12
CA LYS A 79 -11.02 6.86 -2.30
C LYS A 79 -10.58 5.74 -1.38
N LEU A 80 -9.29 5.61 -1.09
CA LEU A 80 -8.81 4.63 -0.09
C LEU A 80 -9.42 4.92 1.28
N VAL A 81 -9.36 6.17 1.74
CA VAL A 81 -9.98 6.58 3.01
C VAL A 81 -11.49 6.34 2.99
N TYR A 82 -12.17 6.73 1.91
CA TYR A 82 -13.62 6.53 1.80
C TYR A 82 -13.99 5.03 1.82
N THR A 83 -13.17 4.19 1.15
CA THR A 83 -13.40 2.74 1.10
C THR A 83 -13.22 2.09 2.47
N VAL A 84 -12.10 2.33 3.17
CA VAL A 84 -11.82 1.70 4.46
C VAL A 84 -12.78 2.17 5.56
N ASN A 85 -13.19 3.42 5.50
CA ASN A 85 -14.11 4.04 6.48
C ASN A 85 -15.60 3.75 6.19
N ALA A 86 -15.90 3.07 5.09
CA ALA A 86 -17.28 2.73 4.77
C ALA A 86 -17.86 1.79 5.84
N PRO A 87 -19.11 2.01 6.31
CA PRO A 87 -19.73 1.20 7.37
C PRO A 87 -19.71 -0.30 7.08
N GLN A 88 -19.77 -0.68 5.80
CA GLN A 88 -19.72 -2.07 5.35
C GLN A 88 -18.33 -2.70 5.54
N GLN A 89 -17.27 -1.91 5.50
CA GLN A 89 -15.89 -2.38 5.62
C GLN A 89 -15.43 -2.38 7.08
N GLY A 90 -15.58 -1.24 7.79
CA GLY A 90 -15.22 -1.10 9.20
C GLY A 90 -13.74 -1.43 9.46
N GLY A 91 -12.87 -1.04 8.54
CA GLY A 91 -11.43 -1.26 8.62
C GLY A 91 -10.72 -0.10 9.32
N VAL A 92 -9.52 -0.34 9.82
CA VAL A 92 -8.63 0.66 10.41
C VAL A 92 -7.42 0.98 9.52
N GLY A 93 -7.27 0.23 8.41
CA GLY A 93 -6.24 0.44 7.40
C GLY A 93 -6.63 -0.22 6.08
N ILE A 94 -6.05 0.27 4.99
CA ILE A 94 -6.15 -0.28 3.65
C ILE A 94 -4.91 0.08 2.84
N ALA A 95 -4.44 -0.87 2.03
CA ALA A 95 -3.35 -0.67 1.08
C ALA A 95 -3.87 -0.64 -0.36
N ALA A 96 -3.25 0.16 -1.22
CA ALA A 96 -3.66 0.33 -2.62
C ALA A 96 -3.76 -0.99 -3.43
N PRO A 97 -2.91 -2.03 -3.23
CA PRO A 97 -3.08 -3.31 -3.93
C PRO A 97 -4.38 -4.03 -3.57
N GLN A 98 -4.98 -3.75 -2.41
CA GLN A 98 -6.29 -4.32 -2.05
C GLN A 98 -7.44 -3.80 -2.94
N VAL A 99 -7.23 -2.70 -3.64
CA VAL A 99 -8.16 -2.15 -4.62
C VAL A 99 -7.61 -2.22 -6.05
N GLY A 100 -6.60 -3.08 -6.26
CA GLY A 100 -6.01 -3.33 -7.56
C GLY A 100 -5.02 -2.26 -8.04
N ILE A 101 -4.52 -1.38 -7.20
CA ILE A 101 -3.55 -0.35 -7.57
C ILE A 101 -2.18 -0.72 -7.01
N HIS A 102 -1.25 -1.18 -7.87
CA HIS A 102 0.07 -1.64 -7.44
C HIS A 102 1.05 -0.48 -7.19
N ARG A 103 0.62 0.45 -6.34
CA ARG A 103 1.42 1.60 -5.87
C ARG A 103 1.59 1.54 -4.37
N ARG A 104 2.76 1.98 -3.89
CA ARG A 104 3.06 2.00 -2.46
C ARG A 104 2.30 3.13 -1.77
N VAL A 105 1.02 2.92 -1.51
CA VAL A 105 0.14 3.84 -0.80
C VAL A 105 -0.67 3.05 0.21
N VAL A 106 -0.73 3.53 1.43
CA VAL A 106 -1.64 3.02 2.47
C VAL A 106 -2.45 4.16 3.07
N ALA A 107 -3.66 3.86 3.51
CA ALA A 107 -4.45 4.72 4.38
C ALA A 107 -4.58 4.02 5.74
N VAL A 108 -4.26 4.72 6.83
CA VAL A 108 -4.25 4.17 8.20
C VAL A 108 -5.00 5.11 9.13
N GLN A 109 -5.87 4.54 9.97
CA GLN A 109 -6.48 5.27 11.07
C GLN A 109 -5.43 5.46 12.18
N ARG A 110 -5.13 6.71 12.49
CA ARG A 110 -4.14 7.10 13.49
C ARG A 110 -4.77 7.07 14.89
N LEU A 111 -4.96 5.86 15.41
CA LEU A 111 -5.53 5.64 16.76
C LEU A 111 -4.65 6.19 17.88
N ASP A 112 -3.40 6.55 17.56
CA ASP A 112 -2.43 7.21 18.45
C ASP A 112 -2.53 8.75 18.43
N LYS A 113 -3.39 9.33 17.59
CA LYS A 113 -3.61 10.78 17.48
C LYS A 113 -5.01 11.18 17.98
N GLU A 114 -5.12 12.42 18.45
CA GLU A 114 -6.41 12.99 18.83
C GLU A 114 -7.38 13.00 17.63
N GLY A 115 -8.61 12.54 17.85
CA GLY A 115 -9.65 12.42 16.82
C GLY A 115 -9.48 11.24 15.88
N GLU A 116 -8.44 10.42 16.07
CA GLU A 116 -8.19 9.19 15.33
C GLU A 116 -8.35 9.32 13.80
N PRO A 117 -7.72 10.34 13.15
CA PRO A 117 -7.90 10.62 11.74
C PRO A 117 -7.36 9.49 10.87
N PHE A 118 -7.96 9.32 9.68
CA PHE A 118 -7.31 8.58 8.62
C PHE A 118 -6.26 9.45 7.92
N GLU A 119 -5.05 8.94 7.80
CA GLU A 119 -3.94 9.59 7.08
C GLU A 119 -3.44 8.68 5.96
N VAL A 120 -2.95 9.28 4.85
CA VAL A 120 -2.48 8.56 3.67
C VAL A 120 -0.98 8.73 3.51
N TYR A 121 -0.29 7.61 3.27
CA TYR A 121 1.16 7.54 3.25
C TYR A 121 1.67 6.97 1.93
N PRO A 122 2.06 7.82 0.95
CA PRO A 122 2.66 7.36 -0.29
C PRO A 122 4.14 6.99 -0.13
N ASN A 123 4.59 6.03 -0.91
CA ASN A 123 5.97 5.53 -0.92
C ASN A 123 6.46 5.04 0.46
N ILE A 124 5.53 4.60 1.30
CA ILE A 124 5.80 4.22 2.68
C ILE A 124 6.69 2.99 2.78
N ARG A 125 7.56 2.98 3.81
CA ARG A 125 8.42 1.86 4.22
C ARG A 125 8.62 1.86 5.72
N ILE A 126 8.89 0.68 6.26
CA ILE A 126 9.47 0.53 7.60
C ILE A 126 10.99 0.65 7.45
N LEU A 127 11.59 1.56 8.22
CA LEU A 127 13.04 1.73 8.32
C LEU A 127 13.62 0.88 9.45
N GLU A 128 12.90 0.80 10.57
CA GLU A 128 13.34 0.11 11.78
C GLU A 128 12.14 -0.50 12.51
N TYR A 129 12.38 -1.65 13.12
CA TYR A 129 11.43 -2.33 14.01
C TYR A 129 11.85 -2.12 15.46
N LEU A 130 10.95 -1.64 16.31
CA LEU A 130 11.21 -1.25 17.69
C LEU A 130 10.53 -2.19 18.70
N GLY A 131 11.10 -2.25 19.90
CA GLY A 131 10.56 -2.99 21.04
C GLY A 131 10.54 -4.50 20.87
N ASP A 132 9.74 -5.21 21.64
CA ASP A 132 9.62 -6.66 21.62
C ASP A 132 8.59 -7.13 20.56
N THR A 133 8.55 -8.43 20.35
CA THR A 133 7.50 -9.03 19.51
C THR A 133 6.28 -9.34 20.36
N VAL A 134 5.15 -8.74 19.99
CA VAL A 134 3.85 -9.00 20.61
C VAL A 134 2.97 -9.82 19.65
N ARG A 135 2.13 -10.69 20.22
CA ARG A 135 1.17 -11.48 19.45
C ARG A 135 -0.20 -10.88 19.58
N GLY A 136 -0.78 -10.51 18.46
CA GLY A 136 -2.09 -9.89 18.39
C GLY A 136 -3.03 -10.61 17.43
N ARG A 137 -4.33 -10.37 17.59
CA ARG A 137 -5.37 -10.86 16.69
C ARG A 137 -5.51 -9.92 15.51
N GLU A 138 -5.35 -10.46 14.31
CA GLU A 138 -5.54 -9.72 13.06
C GLU A 138 -6.66 -10.32 12.21
N GLY A 139 -7.22 -9.49 11.35
CA GLY A 139 -8.09 -9.84 10.23
C GLY A 139 -7.82 -8.88 9.10
N CYS A 140 -8.33 -9.17 7.92
CA CYS A 140 -8.09 -8.37 6.72
C CYS A 140 -9.35 -8.29 5.87
N LEU A 141 -9.62 -7.14 5.27
CA LEU A 141 -10.72 -6.95 4.31
C LEU A 141 -10.60 -7.89 3.11
N SER A 142 -9.36 -8.17 2.69
CA SER A 142 -9.07 -9.10 1.59
C SER A 142 -9.17 -10.58 1.98
N ILE A 143 -9.35 -10.91 3.26
CA ILE A 143 -9.48 -12.30 3.77
C ILE A 143 -10.71 -12.38 4.66
N PRO A 144 -11.91 -12.21 4.08
CA PRO A 144 -13.15 -12.14 4.85
C PRO A 144 -13.41 -13.40 5.66
N GLY A 145 -13.96 -13.25 6.86
CA GLY A 145 -14.37 -14.35 7.73
C GLY A 145 -13.21 -15.13 8.36
N LYS A 146 -11.99 -14.65 8.27
CA LYS A 146 -10.84 -15.28 8.93
C LYS A 146 -10.14 -14.32 9.88
N ARG A 147 -9.57 -14.90 10.95
CA ARG A 147 -8.71 -14.22 11.93
C ARG A 147 -7.46 -15.05 12.16
N GLY A 148 -6.39 -14.40 12.63
CA GLY A 148 -5.15 -15.08 12.99
C GLY A 148 -4.47 -14.44 14.18
N ILE A 149 -3.60 -15.18 14.86
CA ILE A 149 -2.65 -14.63 15.82
C ILE A 149 -1.34 -14.35 15.08
N VAL A 150 -0.95 -13.10 15.04
CA VAL A 150 0.19 -12.62 14.25
C VAL A 150 1.24 -11.99 15.15
N PRO A 151 2.51 -12.41 15.06
CA PRO A 151 3.61 -11.74 15.74
C PRO A 151 3.95 -10.44 15.01
N ARG A 152 3.92 -9.31 15.75
CA ARG A 152 4.32 -7.98 15.26
C ARG A 152 5.26 -7.32 16.25
N ARG A 153 6.05 -6.35 15.78
CA ARG A 153 6.86 -5.52 16.68
C ARG A 153 5.99 -4.47 17.36
N GLU A 154 6.34 -4.11 18.60
CA GLU A 154 5.62 -3.11 19.39
C GLU A 154 5.63 -1.72 18.78
N GLY A 155 6.69 -1.41 18.00
CA GLY A 155 6.83 -0.14 17.33
C GLY A 155 7.58 -0.28 16.01
N VAL A 156 7.50 0.78 15.19
CA VAL A 156 8.20 0.92 13.92
C VAL A 156 8.63 2.36 13.71
N VAL A 157 9.76 2.56 13.03
CA VAL A 157 10.08 3.83 12.38
C VAL A 157 9.65 3.70 10.92
N ILE A 158 8.71 4.54 10.50
CA ILE A 158 8.25 4.60 9.11
C ILE A 158 8.88 5.76 8.37
N SER A 159 8.97 5.64 7.04
CA SER A 159 9.26 6.76 6.15
C SER A 159 8.27 6.78 5.00
N TRP A 160 7.93 7.99 4.53
CA TRP A 160 7.07 8.20 3.37
C TRP A 160 7.46 9.46 2.62
N THR A 161 6.92 9.68 1.43
CA THR A 161 7.08 10.91 0.68
C THR A 161 5.92 11.86 1.00
N ASP A 162 6.21 13.05 1.49
CA ASP A 162 5.22 14.11 1.63
C ASP A 162 4.76 14.55 0.23
N PRO A 163 3.47 14.43 -0.13
CA PRO A 163 3.01 14.69 -1.50
C PRO A 163 3.06 16.18 -1.89
N GLU A 164 3.07 17.10 -0.92
CA GLU A 164 3.12 18.54 -1.18
C GLU A 164 4.56 19.02 -1.40
N THR A 165 5.48 18.60 -0.53
CA THR A 165 6.88 19.04 -0.57
C THR A 165 7.79 18.10 -1.34
N LEU A 166 7.38 16.84 -1.55
CA LEU A 166 8.16 15.72 -2.11
C LEU A 166 9.37 15.33 -1.24
N GLU A 167 9.42 15.82 -0.02
CA GLU A 167 10.44 15.44 0.95
C GLU A 167 10.12 14.09 1.59
N THR A 168 11.16 13.36 1.97
CA THR A 168 11.00 12.18 2.80
C THR A 168 10.74 12.59 4.24
N ARG A 169 9.61 12.15 4.79
CA ARG A 169 9.26 12.28 6.21
C ARG A 169 9.53 10.97 6.92
N GLN A 170 9.72 11.06 8.22
CA GLN A 170 9.89 9.90 9.11
C GLN A 170 9.14 10.13 10.40
N GLU A 171 8.61 9.06 10.97
CA GLU A 171 7.89 9.09 12.25
C GLU A 171 8.08 7.75 12.97
N GLU A 172 8.20 7.82 14.29
CA GLU A 172 8.21 6.65 15.18
C GLU A 172 6.80 6.39 15.67
N ILE A 173 6.30 5.16 15.47
CA ILE A 173 4.94 4.75 15.76
C ILE A 173 4.97 3.57 16.72
N HIS A 174 4.07 3.56 17.71
CA HIS A 174 3.97 2.49 18.71
C HIS A 174 2.56 1.91 18.85
N GLY A 175 2.49 0.79 19.57
CA GLY A 175 1.25 0.15 19.95
C GLY A 175 0.45 -0.38 18.76
N PHE A 176 -0.88 -0.33 18.89
CA PHE A 176 -1.75 -0.92 17.85
C PHE A 176 -1.64 -0.21 16.50
N THR A 177 -1.40 1.09 16.47
CA THR A 177 -1.16 1.82 15.21
C THR A 177 0.08 1.30 14.48
N ALA A 178 1.16 0.92 15.22
CA ALA A 178 2.33 0.29 14.60
C ALA A 178 2.00 -1.10 14.01
N VAL A 179 1.09 -1.84 14.63
CA VAL A 179 0.59 -3.12 14.08
C VAL A 179 -0.14 -2.89 12.76
N ILE A 180 -1.02 -1.86 12.69
CA ILE A 180 -1.73 -1.50 11.46
C ILE A 180 -0.73 -1.17 10.35
N PHE A 181 0.27 -0.32 10.61
CA PHE A 181 1.29 0.00 9.62
C PHE A 181 2.04 -1.23 9.12
N GLN A 182 2.42 -2.15 10.00
CA GLN A 182 3.09 -3.40 9.61
C GLN A 182 2.20 -4.26 8.71
N HIS A 183 0.90 -4.33 9.01
CA HIS A 183 -0.08 -5.06 8.22
C HIS A 183 -0.24 -4.45 6.81
N GLU A 184 -0.45 -3.13 6.74
CA GLU A 184 -0.68 -2.45 5.46
C GLU A 184 0.58 -2.40 4.58
N ILE A 185 1.76 -2.26 5.19
CA ILE A 185 3.03 -2.29 4.44
C ILE A 185 3.33 -3.69 3.90
N ASP A 186 2.97 -4.76 4.63
CA ASP A 186 3.06 -6.13 4.12
C ASP A 186 2.28 -6.29 2.81
N HIS A 187 1.07 -5.73 2.70
CA HIS A 187 0.30 -5.75 1.46
C HIS A 187 1.06 -5.14 0.28
N LEU A 188 1.84 -4.08 0.51
CA LEU A 188 2.65 -3.45 -0.54
C LEU A 188 3.78 -4.34 -1.06
N ASP A 189 4.17 -5.32 -0.27
CA ASP A 189 5.20 -6.31 -0.62
C ASP A 189 4.59 -7.66 -1.05
N GLY A 190 3.27 -7.73 -1.23
CA GLY A 190 2.53 -8.93 -1.61
C GLY A 190 2.39 -9.97 -0.50
N ILE A 191 2.60 -9.56 0.76
CA ILE A 191 2.51 -10.41 1.95
C ILE A 191 1.14 -10.20 2.60
N LEU A 192 0.49 -11.28 2.99
CA LEU A 192 -0.76 -11.25 3.73
C LEU A 192 -0.52 -11.70 5.17
N TYR A 193 -1.34 -11.22 6.12
CA TYR A 193 -1.17 -11.56 7.53
C TYR A 193 -1.15 -13.07 7.79
N ILE A 194 -1.86 -13.86 6.98
CA ILE A 194 -1.89 -15.33 7.07
C ILE A 194 -0.53 -15.98 6.81
N ASP A 195 0.40 -15.30 6.13
CA ASP A 195 1.76 -15.80 5.87
C ASP A 195 2.66 -15.65 7.10
N ARG A 196 2.27 -14.77 8.02
CA ARG A 196 2.99 -14.51 9.27
C ARG A 196 2.31 -15.10 10.49
N ALA A 197 1.05 -15.50 10.37
CA ALA A 197 0.24 -15.93 11.49
C ALA A 197 0.73 -17.25 12.09
N ASP A 198 0.84 -17.32 13.41
CA ASP A 198 1.08 -18.56 14.16
C ASP A 198 -0.13 -19.52 14.06
N SER A 199 -1.33 -18.95 13.91
CA SER A 199 -2.58 -19.70 13.74
C SER A 199 -3.63 -18.86 13.00
N VAL A 200 -4.50 -19.56 12.25
CA VAL A 200 -5.63 -18.93 11.51
C VAL A 200 -6.88 -19.78 11.75
N TRP A 201 -8.01 -19.10 11.98
CA TRP A 201 -9.31 -19.76 12.15
C TRP A 201 -10.43 -19.00 11.43
N THR A 202 -11.58 -19.67 11.27
CA THR A 202 -12.79 -19.02 10.76
C THR A 202 -13.47 -18.25 11.89
N ASP A 203 -13.76 -16.99 11.66
CA ASP A 203 -14.55 -16.14 12.55
C ASP A 203 -16.03 -16.22 12.17
N GLN A 204 -16.73 -17.21 12.74
CA GLN A 204 -18.13 -17.46 12.41
C GLN A 204 -19.02 -16.28 12.80
N ALA A 205 -18.74 -15.61 13.92
CA ALA A 205 -19.51 -14.45 14.36
C ALA A 205 -19.43 -13.30 13.33
N TRP A 206 -18.24 -13.07 12.78
CA TRP A 206 -18.04 -12.08 11.72
C TRP A 206 -18.83 -12.46 10.45
N LEU A 207 -18.82 -13.73 10.07
CA LEU A 207 -19.57 -14.22 8.91
C LEU A 207 -21.07 -14.04 9.11
N ASP A 208 -21.59 -14.43 10.26
CA ASP A 208 -23.03 -14.36 10.56
C ASP A 208 -23.53 -12.91 10.59
N GLU A 209 -22.69 -11.97 11.07
CA GLU A 209 -23.01 -10.55 11.12
C GLU A 209 -22.99 -9.89 9.74
N ARG A 210 -22.09 -10.30 8.86
CA ARG A 210 -21.82 -9.60 7.58
C ARG A 210 -22.35 -10.31 6.33
N LEU A 211 -22.67 -11.60 6.39
CA LEU A 211 -23.29 -12.31 5.27
C LEU A 211 -24.53 -11.63 4.69
N PRO A 212 -25.43 -11.00 5.49
CA PRO A 212 -26.57 -10.28 4.93
C PRO A 212 -26.17 -9.09 4.04
N TYR A 213 -25.03 -8.45 4.35
CA TYR A 213 -24.52 -7.29 3.59
C TYR A 213 -23.66 -7.72 2.40
N ALA A 214 -22.94 -8.83 2.51
CA ALA A 214 -22.15 -9.38 1.40
C ALA A 214 -23.02 -9.92 0.26
N GLN A 215 -24.28 -10.28 0.54
CA GLN A 215 -25.26 -10.71 -0.47
C GLN A 215 -26.06 -9.54 -1.08
N VAL A 216 -26.05 -8.36 -0.46
CA VAL A 216 -26.82 -7.18 -0.89
C VAL A 216 -25.98 -6.19 -1.70
N GLY A 217 -24.67 -6.30 -1.62
CA GLY A 217 -23.79 -5.48 -2.43
C GLY A 217 -23.55 -6.16 -3.77
N ASP A 218 -24.11 -5.66 -4.84
CA ASP A 218 -23.61 -5.83 -6.21
C ASP A 218 -22.20 -5.22 -6.33
N TYR A 219 -21.30 -5.68 -5.47
CA TYR A 219 -19.87 -5.53 -5.66
C TYR A 219 -19.37 -6.71 -6.49
N ASP A 220 -20.14 -7.04 -7.54
CA ASP A 220 -19.62 -7.87 -8.58
C ASP A 220 -18.31 -7.27 -9.04
N ARG A 221 -17.31 -8.11 -9.12
CA ARG A 221 -16.03 -7.74 -9.71
C ARG A 221 -16.33 -7.02 -11.02
N PRO A 222 -15.96 -5.75 -11.19
CA PRO A 222 -16.31 -5.00 -12.38
C PRO A 222 -15.92 -5.76 -13.65
N ASP A 223 -16.83 -5.86 -14.64
CA ASP A 223 -16.63 -6.61 -15.88
C ASP A 223 -15.32 -6.23 -16.59
N TRP A 224 -14.87 -5.01 -16.46
CA TRP A 224 -13.59 -4.54 -17.03
C TRP A 224 -12.36 -5.16 -16.36
N LEU A 225 -12.44 -5.64 -15.10
CA LEU A 225 -11.43 -6.50 -14.46
C LEU A 225 -11.53 -7.96 -14.97
N SER A 226 -12.63 -8.33 -15.61
CA SER A 226 -12.90 -9.69 -16.11
C SER A 226 -12.46 -9.89 -17.55
N GLY A 227 -12.30 -8.81 -18.31
CA GLY A 227 -11.98 -8.81 -19.74
C GLY A 227 -10.55 -8.34 -19.97
N GLY A 228 -9.61 -9.27 -20.04
CA GLY A 228 -8.31 -8.88 -20.51
C GLY A 228 -7.30 -10.01 -20.48
N GLY A 229 -7.30 -10.83 -21.53
CA GLY A 229 -6.03 -11.33 -22.02
C GLY A 229 -5.27 -10.15 -22.61
N TYR A 230 -4.14 -9.80 -22.02
CA TYR A 230 -3.03 -9.13 -22.65
C TYR A 230 -1.89 -10.11 -22.75
#